data_a4c10778d6535a733a2f7f6c030ae649
#
_entry.id   a4c10778d6535a733a2f7f6c030ae649
#
_cell.length_a   1.000
_cell.length_b   1.000
_cell.length_c   1.000
_cell.angle_alpha   90.00
_cell.angle_beta   90.00
_cell.angle_gamma   90.00
#
_symmetry.space_group_name_H-M   'P 1'
#
loop_
_entity.id
_entity.type
_entity.pdbx_description
1 polymer ?
#
loop_
_entity_poly.entity_id
_entity_poly.type
_entity_poly.pdbx_seq_one_letter_code
_entity_poly.pdbx_strand_id
1 'polypeptide(L)'
;MLLVSELEKTEHRKIGFVFCVCTGKCAGFSKMDMWDFINIIRAECPVEYAFIHPMLCDEDGERFLAEFLKKDRKYMVAGCAPIMQKKLFKDSFANAGLDVNKDLVPIDIRNMTTQEALAVVKKTLEETQK
;
A
#
# COMPACT_ATOMS: atom_id res chain seq x y z
N MET A 1 -15.20 -15.51 24.31
CA MET A 1 -15.42 -14.13 23.87
C MET A 1 -14.16 -13.45 23.36
N LEU A 2 -13.16 -13.39 24.18
CA LEU A 2 -11.86 -12.87 23.77
C LEU A 2 -11.27 -13.66 22.60
N LEU A 3 -11.52 -14.97 22.57
CA LEU A 3 -11.00 -15.85 21.55
C LEU A 3 -11.49 -15.51 20.14
N VAL A 4 -12.76 -15.14 20.01
CA VAL A 4 -13.31 -14.77 18.70
C VAL A 4 -12.64 -13.50 18.20
N SER A 5 -12.49 -12.53 19.09
CA SER A 5 -11.85 -11.27 18.76
C SER A 5 -10.38 -11.45 18.37
N GLU A 6 -9.68 -12.34 19.07
CA GLU A 6 -8.28 -12.65 18.77
C GLU A 6 -8.14 -13.41 17.46
N LEU A 7 -9.05 -14.33 17.17
CA LEU A 7 -9.05 -15.07 15.92
C LEU A 7 -9.30 -14.13 14.74
N GLU A 8 -10.21 -13.18 14.90
CA GLU A 8 -10.45 -12.18 13.87
C GLU A 8 -9.21 -11.35 13.61
N LYS A 9 -8.47 -10.97 14.64
CA LYS A 9 -7.23 -10.21 14.50
C LYS A 9 -6.15 -11.01 13.79
N THR A 10 -6.08 -12.32 14.00
CA THR A 10 -5.09 -13.16 13.32
C THR A 10 -5.47 -13.43 11.88
N GLU A 11 -6.77 -13.51 11.56
CA GLU A 11 -7.23 -13.71 10.20
C GLU A 11 -7.16 -12.42 9.38
N HIS A 12 -7.42 -11.28 10.01
CA HIS A 12 -7.45 -9.98 9.37
C HIS A 12 -6.26 -9.14 9.82
N ARG A 13 -5.12 -9.42 9.21
CA ARG A 13 -3.91 -8.65 9.49
C ARG A 13 -4.16 -7.18 9.15
N LYS A 14 -3.55 -6.31 9.93
CA LYS A 14 -3.61 -4.88 9.68
C LYS A 14 -2.98 -4.57 8.34
N ILE A 15 -3.50 -3.54 7.69
CA ILE A 15 -3.01 -3.11 6.39
C ILE A 15 -2.46 -1.70 6.52
N GLY A 16 -1.19 -1.51 6.13
CA GLY A 16 -0.60 -0.19 5.99
C GLY A 16 -0.75 0.26 4.54
N PHE A 17 -1.10 1.51 4.31
CA PHE A 17 -1.27 2.06 2.97
C PHE A 17 -0.18 3.07 2.66
N VAL A 18 0.52 2.86 1.55
CA VAL A 18 1.57 3.78 1.09
C VAL A 18 1.29 4.16 -0.36
N PHE A 19 1.29 5.45 -0.64
CA PHE A 19 1.18 5.96 -1.99
C PHE A 19 2.57 6.40 -2.46
N CYS A 20 3.17 5.64 -3.38
CA CYS A 20 4.45 5.96 -3.98
C CYS A 20 4.20 6.82 -5.22
N VAL A 21 4.49 8.11 -5.12
CA VAL A 21 4.08 9.06 -6.15
C VAL A 21 5.14 9.30 -7.23
N CYS A 22 6.23 8.56 -7.21
CA CYS A 22 7.28 8.67 -8.23
C CYS A 22 7.71 10.13 -8.42
N THR A 23 8.24 10.73 -7.38
CA THR A 23 8.64 12.15 -7.23
C THR A 23 7.50 13.16 -7.24
N GLY A 24 6.26 12.73 -7.44
CA GLY A 24 5.12 13.62 -7.54
C GLY A 24 4.97 14.29 -8.90
N LYS A 25 5.91 14.02 -9.82
CA LYS A 25 5.92 14.63 -11.15
C LYS A 25 5.57 13.65 -12.27
N CYS A 26 5.21 12.43 -11.91
CA CYS A 26 4.82 11.42 -12.89
C CYS A 26 3.53 11.85 -13.60
N ALA A 27 3.53 11.84 -14.93
CA ALA A 27 2.35 12.18 -15.72
C ALA A 27 1.17 11.23 -15.45
N GLY A 28 1.45 10.04 -14.94
CA GLY A 28 0.41 9.07 -14.57
C GLY A 28 -0.52 9.55 -13.47
N PHE A 29 -0.14 10.55 -12.69
CA PHE A 29 -0.97 11.09 -11.61
C PHE A 29 -1.54 12.47 -11.92
N SER A 30 -1.47 12.90 -13.20
CA SER A 30 -1.93 14.24 -13.61
C SER A 30 -3.44 14.44 -13.49
N LYS A 31 -4.23 13.36 -13.53
CA LYS A 31 -5.69 13.43 -13.45
C LYS A 31 -6.21 13.38 -12.01
N MET A 32 -5.33 13.21 -11.06
CA MET A 32 -5.68 12.97 -9.66
C MET A 32 -5.22 14.12 -8.78
N ASP A 33 -6.02 14.41 -7.76
CA ASP A 33 -5.58 15.24 -6.65
C ASP A 33 -4.98 14.29 -5.61
N MET A 34 -3.65 14.18 -5.59
CA MET A 34 -2.95 13.22 -4.74
C MET A 34 -3.19 13.44 -3.25
N TRP A 35 -3.23 14.68 -2.81
CA TRP A 35 -3.46 14.99 -1.41
C TRP A 35 -4.89 14.67 -0.98
N ASP A 36 -5.86 14.99 -1.81
CA ASP A 36 -7.24 14.66 -1.57
C ASP A 36 -7.42 13.14 -1.49
N PHE A 37 -6.82 12.43 -2.44
CA PHE A 37 -6.86 10.98 -2.48
C PHE A 37 -6.34 10.35 -1.18
N ILE A 38 -5.13 10.75 -0.74
CA ILE A 38 -4.54 10.13 0.46
C ILE A 38 -5.32 10.50 1.73
N ASN A 39 -5.86 11.71 1.80
CA ASN A 39 -6.65 12.13 2.95
C ASN A 39 -7.96 11.35 3.05
N ILE A 40 -8.59 11.06 1.92
CA ILE A 40 -9.82 10.26 1.93
C ILE A 40 -9.50 8.81 2.34
N ILE A 41 -8.41 8.24 1.85
CA ILE A 41 -7.99 6.88 2.22
C ILE A 41 -7.81 6.77 3.74
N ARG A 42 -7.05 7.68 4.34
CA ARG A 42 -6.79 7.58 5.77
C ARG A 42 -8.02 7.85 6.63
N ALA A 43 -8.96 8.64 6.13
CA ALA A 43 -10.16 9.02 6.90
C ALA A 43 -11.28 8.00 6.75
N GLU A 44 -11.41 7.35 5.60
CA GLU A 44 -12.58 6.53 5.29
C GLU A 44 -12.29 5.04 5.10
N CYS A 45 -11.04 4.64 4.90
CA CYS A 45 -10.73 3.25 4.61
C CYS A 45 -10.16 2.52 5.84
N PRO A 46 -10.39 1.19 5.94
CA PRO A 46 -9.92 0.41 7.08
C PRO A 46 -8.43 0.07 6.99
N VAL A 47 -7.59 1.09 7.00
CA VAL A 47 -6.14 0.95 6.99
C VAL A 47 -5.58 1.51 8.30
N GLU A 48 -4.45 0.96 8.74
CA GLU A 48 -3.82 1.39 9.98
C GLU A 48 -3.29 2.82 9.88
N TYR A 49 -2.81 3.17 8.69
CA TYR A 49 -2.32 4.51 8.34
C TYR A 49 -2.29 4.63 6.84
N ALA A 50 -2.19 5.86 6.34
CA ALA A 50 -2.01 6.13 4.92
C ALA A 50 -1.13 7.36 4.75
N PHE A 51 -0.12 7.27 3.91
CA PHE A 51 0.77 8.40 3.66
C PHE A 51 1.38 8.32 2.25
N ILE A 52 2.02 9.41 1.85
CA ILE A 52 2.69 9.54 0.56
C ILE A 52 4.20 9.42 0.75
N HIS A 53 4.84 8.59 -0.05
CA HIS A 53 6.30 8.53 -0.13
C HIS A 53 6.72 8.97 -1.54
N PRO A 54 7.72 9.83 -1.65
CA PRO A 54 8.14 10.34 -2.97
C PRO A 54 8.61 9.27 -3.95
N MET A 55 9.39 8.28 -3.48
CA MET A 55 9.94 7.27 -4.39
C MET A 55 10.53 6.09 -3.62
N LEU A 56 9.72 5.06 -3.41
CA LEU A 56 10.13 3.88 -2.64
C LEU A 56 11.23 3.05 -3.31
N CYS A 57 11.35 3.11 -4.63
CA CYS A 57 12.31 2.32 -5.39
C CYS A 57 13.71 2.94 -5.45
N ASP A 58 13.93 4.11 -4.86
CA ASP A 58 15.23 4.75 -4.81
C ASP A 58 15.96 4.35 -3.51
N GLU A 59 17.20 4.77 -3.36
CA GLU A 59 18.04 4.40 -2.21
C GLU A 59 17.42 4.78 -0.87
N ASP A 60 16.87 5.99 -0.76
CA ASP A 60 16.21 6.43 0.48
C ASP A 60 14.94 5.63 0.75
N GLY A 61 14.26 5.20 -0.30
CA GLY A 61 13.10 4.33 -0.17
C GLY A 61 13.48 2.96 0.37
N GLU A 62 14.60 2.40 -0.08
CA GLU A 62 15.11 1.14 0.42
C GLU A 62 15.47 1.23 1.91
N ARG A 63 16.14 2.32 2.31
CA ARG A 63 16.46 2.54 3.72
C ARG A 63 15.21 2.70 4.57
N PHE A 64 14.23 3.41 4.05
CA PHE A 64 12.95 3.56 4.72
C PHE A 64 12.27 2.20 4.93
N LEU A 65 12.19 1.40 3.88
CA LEU A 65 11.53 0.09 3.95
C LEU A 65 12.23 -0.85 4.94
N ALA A 66 13.56 -0.77 5.05
CA ALA A 66 14.31 -1.60 5.98
C ALA A 66 13.89 -1.40 7.43
N GLU A 67 13.45 -0.20 7.79
CA GLU A 67 12.99 0.10 9.15
C GLU A 67 11.47 0.02 9.28
N PHE A 68 10.76 0.28 8.19
CA PHE A 68 9.30 0.40 8.18
C PHE A 68 8.58 -0.94 8.17
N LEU A 69 9.09 -1.91 7.40
CA LEU A 69 8.38 -3.18 7.20
C LEU A 69 8.39 -4.05 8.46
N LYS A 70 7.20 -4.52 8.85
CA LYS A 70 6.97 -5.37 10.02
C LYS A 70 6.18 -6.60 9.62
N LYS A 71 6.39 -7.71 10.33
CA LYS A 71 5.72 -8.98 10.04
C LYS A 71 4.25 -9.04 10.46
N ASP A 72 3.79 -8.08 11.22
CA ASP A 72 2.45 -8.10 11.80
C ASP A 72 1.35 -7.55 10.88
N ARG A 73 1.68 -7.17 9.67
CA ARG A 73 0.72 -6.54 8.76
C ARG A 73 1.05 -6.79 7.30
N LYS A 74 0.08 -6.45 6.45
CA LYS A 74 0.27 -6.39 5.01
C LYS A 74 0.45 -4.94 4.59
N TYR A 75 1.00 -4.75 3.41
CA TYR A 75 1.26 -3.40 2.90
C TYR A 75 0.60 -3.25 1.53
N MET A 76 -0.35 -2.33 1.45
CA MET A 76 -0.94 -1.94 0.18
C MET A 76 -0.15 -0.74 -0.35
N VAL A 77 0.44 -0.91 -1.53
CA VAL A 77 1.24 0.14 -2.16
C VAL A 77 0.57 0.55 -3.47
N ALA A 78 0.15 1.80 -3.52
CA ALA A 78 -0.38 2.40 -4.73
C ALA A 78 0.76 3.06 -5.49
N GLY A 79 0.91 2.77 -6.76
CA GLY A 79 2.01 3.31 -7.56
C GLY A 79 2.11 2.63 -8.90
N CYS A 80 3.27 2.03 -9.18
CA CYS A 80 3.54 1.34 -10.43
C CYS A 80 2.74 0.05 -10.59
N ALA A 81 2.86 -0.58 -11.77
CA ALA A 81 2.20 -1.86 -12.04
C ALA A 81 2.63 -2.93 -11.02
N PRO A 82 1.70 -3.84 -10.66
CA PRO A 82 1.97 -4.88 -9.65
C PRO A 82 3.22 -5.72 -9.93
N ILE A 83 3.44 -6.10 -11.18
CA ILE A 83 4.63 -6.89 -11.56
C ILE A 83 5.90 -6.11 -11.25
N MET A 84 5.91 -4.83 -11.55
CA MET A 84 7.06 -3.97 -11.29
C MET A 84 7.29 -3.79 -9.79
N GLN A 85 6.23 -3.58 -9.03
CA GLN A 85 6.33 -3.43 -7.58
C GLN A 85 6.92 -4.69 -6.94
N LYS A 86 6.45 -5.86 -7.33
CA LYS A 86 6.97 -7.12 -6.78
C LYS A 86 8.44 -7.30 -7.07
N LYS A 87 8.87 -6.91 -8.24
CA LYS A 87 10.27 -6.99 -8.64
C LYS A 87 11.12 -6.00 -7.83
N LEU A 88 10.67 -4.77 -7.68
CA LEU A 88 11.41 -3.72 -6.99
C LEU A 88 11.52 -3.96 -5.48
N PHE A 89 10.48 -4.50 -4.86
CA PHE A 89 10.41 -4.63 -3.40
C PHE A 89 10.73 -6.03 -2.89
N LYS A 90 11.05 -6.96 -3.75
CA LYS A 90 11.31 -8.36 -3.38
C LYS A 90 12.35 -8.48 -2.28
N ASP A 91 13.50 -7.85 -2.45
CA ASP A 91 14.60 -7.96 -1.50
C ASP A 91 14.29 -7.26 -0.17
N SER A 92 13.66 -6.10 -0.22
CA SER A 92 13.28 -5.37 1.00
C SER A 92 12.28 -6.18 1.83
N PHE A 93 11.30 -6.80 1.19
CA PHE A 93 10.33 -7.65 1.89
C PHE A 93 11.01 -8.90 2.45
N ALA A 94 11.84 -9.57 1.65
CA ALA A 94 12.56 -10.75 2.11
C ALA A 94 13.46 -10.44 3.32
N ASN A 95 14.15 -9.32 3.30
CA ASN A 95 15.01 -8.90 4.40
C ASN A 95 14.22 -8.63 5.68
N ALA A 96 12.95 -8.26 5.56
CA ALA A 96 12.05 -8.04 6.70
C ALA A 96 11.34 -9.32 7.14
N GLY A 97 11.61 -10.44 6.48
CA GLY A 97 10.93 -11.70 6.77
C GLY A 97 9.54 -11.80 6.17
N LEU A 98 9.27 -11.02 5.14
CA LEU A 98 7.98 -10.97 4.45
C LEU A 98 8.11 -11.55 3.04
N ASP A 99 6.96 -11.85 2.42
CA ASP A 99 6.87 -12.38 1.07
C ASP A 99 6.04 -11.42 0.22
N VAL A 100 6.63 -10.89 -0.85
CA VAL A 100 5.92 -9.95 -1.73
C VAL A 100 4.65 -10.54 -2.34
N ASN A 101 4.57 -11.86 -2.46
CA ASN A 101 3.39 -12.50 -3.02
C ASN A 101 2.23 -12.63 -2.02
N LYS A 102 2.51 -12.46 -0.73
CA LYS A 102 1.51 -12.59 0.34
C LYS A 102 1.30 -11.28 1.09
N ASP A 103 2.38 -10.56 1.33
CA ASP A 103 2.38 -9.42 2.26
C ASP A 103 2.32 -8.07 1.56
N LEU A 104 2.59 -8.03 0.27
CA LEU A 104 2.44 -6.83 -0.55
C LEU A 104 1.12 -6.93 -1.32
N VAL A 105 0.33 -5.87 -1.25
CA VAL A 105 -0.90 -5.73 -2.05
C VAL A 105 -0.67 -4.57 -3.02
N PRO A 106 -0.10 -4.84 -4.19
CA PRO A 106 0.24 -3.77 -5.14
C PRO A 106 -0.96 -3.34 -5.97
N ILE A 107 -1.14 -2.04 -6.12
CA ILE A 107 -2.20 -1.51 -6.99
C ILE A 107 -1.62 -0.44 -7.91
N ASP A 108 -2.07 -0.45 -9.15
CA ASP A 108 -1.71 0.54 -10.16
C ASP A 108 -2.89 1.50 -10.31
N ILE A 109 -2.68 2.75 -9.93
CA ILE A 109 -3.73 3.79 -10.01
C ILE A 109 -3.33 4.91 -10.96
N ARG A 110 -2.34 4.67 -11.81
CA ARG A 110 -1.91 5.67 -12.79
C ARG A 110 -2.99 5.90 -13.84
N ASN A 111 -3.06 7.13 -14.34
CA ASN A 111 -4.00 7.55 -15.37
C ASN A 111 -5.47 7.49 -14.93
N MET A 112 -5.70 7.57 -13.63
CA MET A 112 -7.02 7.56 -13.02
C MET A 112 -7.35 8.91 -12.41
N THR A 113 -8.64 9.21 -12.36
CA THR A 113 -9.12 10.34 -11.56
C THR A 113 -9.08 9.93 -10.10
N THR A 114 -9.21 10.90 -9.20
CA THR A 114 -9.28 10.62 -7.76
C THR A 114 -10.38 9.61 -7.44
N GLN A 115 -11.57 9.76 -8.03
CA GLN A 115 -12.70 8.86 -7.77
C GLN A 115 -12.44 7.44 -8.28
N GLU A 116 -11.86 7.31 -9.47
CA GLU A 116 -11.52 5.99 -10.01
C GLU A 116 -10.50 5.27 -9.13
N ALA A 117 -9.47 6.00 -8.69
CA ALA A 117 -8.44 5.44 -7.82
C ALA A 117 -9.02 5.00 -6.47
N LEU A 118 -9.90 5.81 -5.89
CA LEU A 118 -10.57 5.46 -4.64
C LEU A 118 -11.41 4.18 -4.78
N ALA A 119 -12.08 4.02 -5.89
CA ALA A 119 -12.88 2.81 -6.15
C ALA A 119 -12.00 1.56 -6.20
N VAL A 120 -10.84 1.66 -6.85
CA VAL A 120 -9.87 0.56 -6.92
C VAL A 120 -9.36 0.19 -5.52
N VAL A 121 -9.03 1.18 -4.71
CA VAL A 121 -8.54 0.94 -3.35
C VAL A 121 -9.60 0.25 -2.50
N LYS A 122 -10.81 0.76 -2.51
CA LYS A 122 -11.92 0.21 -1.71
C LYS A 122 -12.23 -1.23 -2.09
N LYS A 123 -12.27 -1.51 -3.39
CA LYS A 123 -12.51 -2.88 -3.89
C LYS A 123 -11.38 -3.82 -3.47
N THR A 124 -10.15 -3.39 -3.63
CA THR A 124 -8.98 -4.20 -3.28
C THR A 124 -8.92 -4.48 -1.78
N LEU A 125 -9.27 -3.51 -0.95
CA LEU A 125 -9.34 -3.70 0.50
C LEU A 125 -10.39 -4.75 0.87
N GLU A 126 -11.57 -4.71 0.26
CA GLU A 126 -12.61 -5.70 0.49
C GLU A 126 -12.11 -7.11 0.15
N GLU A 127 -11.45 -7.28 -0.99
CA GLU A 127 -10.92 -8.56 -1.43
C GLU A 127 -9.79 -9.05 -0.50
N THR A 128 -8.96 -8.15 -0.04
CA THR A 128 -7.83 -8.50 0.84
C THR A 128 -8.28 -8.95 2.22
N GLN A 129 -9.38 -8.40 2.70
CA GLN A 129 -9.89 -8.71 4.05
C GLN A 129 -10.82 -9.90 4.09
N LYS A 130 -11.13 -10.49 2.96
CA LYS A 130 -11.86 -11.76 2.92
C LYS A 130 -10.91 -12.90 3.23
#